data_e46212a0f81468d63a2911006e37e427
#
_entry.id   e46212a0f81468d63a2911006e37e427
#
_cell.length_a   1.000
_cell.length_b   1.000
_cell.length_c   1.000
_cell.angle_alpha   90.00
_cell.angle_beta   90.00
_cell.angle_gamma   90.00
#
_symmetry.space_group_name_H-M   'P 1'
#
loop_
_entity.id
_entity.type
_entity.pdbx_description
1 polymer ?
#
loop_
_entity_poly.entity_id
_entity_poly.type
_entity_poly.pdbx_seq_one_letter_code
_entity_poly.pdbx_strand_id
1 'polypeptide(L)'
;MYKIVRKKELNDSVTLMEIEALFVAKKAKAGQFIIFRIDEKSERVPLTIAGYDREKGTVSIIFQKVGFSTKALGALNEGDYIRDFVGPLGKPTDVEGKKRVCVVGGGVGCAIALPAAVAFKEAGAEVDVIIGFRNKDIVILEDEFRACADHLYLMTDDGSYGEKGFGTVKLQALLEIGRAHV
;
A
#
# COMPACT_ATOMS: atom_id res chain seq x y z
N MET A 1 15.51 -18.49 -1.76
CA MET A 1 14.04 -18.56 -1.84
C MET A 1 13.46 -17.84 -0.64
N TYR A 2 12.30 -17.21 -0.81
CA TYR A 2 11.66 -16.34 0.17
C TYR A 2 10.30 -16.93 0.54
N LYS A 3 10.07 -17.21 1.82
CA LYS A 3 8.86 -17.88 2.30
C LYS A 3 7.70 -16.90 2.44
N ILE A 4 6.51 -17.32 1.99
CA ILE A 4 5.25 -16.62 2.28
C ILE A 4 4.82 -17.03 3.69
N VAL A 5 4.82 -16.10 4.63
CA VAL A 5 4.48 -16.36 6.04
C VAL A 5 3.06 -15.98 6.39
N ARG A 6 2.42 -15.15 5.56
CA ARG A 6 1.02 -14.78 5.70
C ARG A 6 0.41 -14.44 4.34
N LYS A 7 -0.85 -14.82 4.15
CA LYS A 7 -1.69 -14.44 3.01
C LYS A 7 -3.06 -14.01 3.50
N LYS A 8 -3.56 -12.88 2.98
CA LYS A 8 -4.91 -12.37 3.26
C LYS A 8 -5.53 -11.84 1.98
N GLU A 9 -6.69 -12.33 1.63
CA GLU A 9 -7.50 -11.72 0.58
C GLU A 9 -8.17 -10.47 1.17
N LEU A 10 -7.88 -9.30 0.59
CA LEU A 10 -8.47 -8.03 1.01
C LEU A 10 -9.84 -7.81 0.35
N ASN A 11 -9.98 -8.30 -0.87
CA ASN A 11 -11.23 -8.47 -1.62
C ASN A 11 -11.00 -9.54 -2.71
N ASP A 12 -11.98 -9.79 -3.58
CA ASP A 12 -11.91 -10.83 -4.62
C ASP A 12 -10.71 -10.70 -5.57
N SER A 13 -10.20 -9.50 -5.76
CA SER A 13 -9.11 -9.21 -6.71
C SER A 13 -7.79 -8.81 -6.07
N VAL A 14 -7.77 -8.40 -4.81
CA VAL A 14 -6.60 -7.85 -4.13
C VAL A 14 -6.16 -8.74 -2.98
N THR A 15 -4.88 -9.10 -3.00
CA THR A 15 -4.23 -9.98 -2.02
C THR A 15 -3.11 -9.24 -1.31
N LEU A 16 -3.02 -9.42 0.00
CA LEU A 16 -1.87 -9.08 0.83
C LEU A 16 -1.06 -10.35 1.09
N MET A 17 0.26 -10.26 0.93
CA MET A 17 1.21 -11.30 1.36
C MET A 17 2.32 -10.69 2.21
N GLU A 18 2.71 -11.39 3.27
CA GLU A 18 3.91 -11.11 4.04
C GLU A 18 4.98 -12.15 3.68
N ILE A 19 6.15 -11.65 3.31
CA ILE A 19 7.26 -12.44 2.81
C ILE A 19 8.42 -12.34 3.79
N GLU A 20 8.99 -13.47 4.19
CA GLU A 20 10.20 -13.51 4.99
C GLU A 20 11.40 -13.05 4.15
N ALA A 21 11.87 -11.83 4.42
CA ALA A 21 12.92 -11.16 3.65
C ALA A 21 13.73 -10.21 4.56
N LEU A 22 14.45 -10.78 5.53
CA LEU A 22 15.13 -10.05 6.60
C LEU A 22 16.01 -8.88 6.12
N PHE A 23 16.81 -9.09 5.06
CA PHE A 23 17.70 -8.04 4.55
C PHE A 23 16.94 -6.90 3.89
N VAL A 24 15.82 -7.21 3.24
CA VAL A 24 14.93 -6.18 2.65
C VAL A 24 14.21 -5.44 3.76
N ALA A 25 13.60 -6.14 4.71
CA ALA A 25 12.87 -5.56 5.83
C ALA A 25 13.70 -4.56 6.65
N LYS A 26 14.97 -4.91 6.95
CA LYS A 26 15.89 -4.06 7.70
C LYS A 26 16.18 -2.71 7.04
N LYS A 27 16.16 -2.65 5.70
CA LYS A 27 16.53 -1.47 4.91
C LYS A 27 15.34 -0.76 4.27
N ALA A 28 14.16 -1.39 4.25
CA ALA A 28 12.97 -0.87 3.62
C ALA A 28 12.52 0.46 4.23
N LYS A 29 12.06 1.35 3.34
CA LYS A 29 11.44 2.64 3.65
C LYS A 29 10.20 2.82 2.78
N ALA A 30 9.27 3.65 3.23
CA ALA A 30 8.08 4.01 2.45
C ALA A 30 8.46 4.56 1.05
N GLY A 31 7.66 4.26 0.05
CA GLY A 31 7.86 4.66 -1.34
C GLY A 31 8.80 3.76 -2.14
N GLN A 32 9.46 2.81 -1.52
CA GLN A 32 10.32 1.85 -2.20
C GLN A 32 9.54 0.62 -2.70
N PHE A 33 10.16 -0.17 -3.57
CA PHE A 33 9.58 -1.35 -4.18
C PHE A 33 10.56 -2.53 -4.14
N ILE A 34 10.04 -3.71 -4.44
CA ILE A 34 10.81 -4.93 -4.69
C ILE A 34 10.55 -5.41 -6.11
N ILE A 35 11.42 -6.27 -6.61
CA ILE A 35 11.16 -7.08 -7.79
C ILE A 35 11.07 -8.53 -7.35
N PHE A 36 9.95 -9.19 -7.65
CA PHE A 36 9.79 -10.62 -7.40
C PHE A 36 9.85 -11.44 -8.67
N ARG A 37 10.17 -12.72 -8.50
CA ARG A 37 10.07 -13.76 -9.51
C ARG A 37 9.73 -15.08 -8.83
N ILE A 38 8.66 -15.74 -9.27
CA ILE A 38 8.16 -16.96 -8.61
C ILE A 38 9.12 -18.13 -8.83
N ASP A 39 9.52 -18.38 -10.08
CA ASP A 39 10.41 -19.47 -10.49
C ASP A 39 11.38 -19.04 -11.61
N GLU A 40 12.13 -19.98 -12.18
CA GLU A 40 13.14 -19.68 -13.22
C GLU A 40 12.55 -19.18 -14.53
N LYS A 41 11.32 -19.54 -14.82
CA LYS A 41 10.63 -19.21 -16.07
C LYS A 41 9.73 -17.99 -15.96
N SER A 42 9.44 -17.56 -14.73
CA SER A 42 8.56 -16.43 -14.44
C SER A 42 9.23 -15.09 -14.76
N GLU A 43 8.42 -14.10 -15.09
CA GLU A 43 8.85 -12.73 -15.29
C GLU A 43 9.31 -12.09 -13.96
N ARG A 44 10.14 -11.06 -14.08
CA ARG A 44 10.46 -10.15 -12.97
C ARG A 44 9.45 -9.04 -12.92
N VAL A 45 8.71 -8.95 -11.83
CA VAL A 45 7.62 -7.97 -11.67
C VAL A 45 7.90 -7.07 -10.47
N PRO A 46 7.88 -5.73 -10.65
CA PRO A 46 8.01 -4.79 -9.56
C PRO A 46 6.70 -4.69 -8.77
N LEU A 47 6.80 -4.68 -7.44
CA LEU A 47 5.69 -4.38 -6.54
C LEU A 47 6.16 -3.43 -5.44
N THR A 48 5.34 -2.45 -5.11
CA THR A 48 5.61 -1.53 -4.02
C THR A 48 5.60 -2.27 -2.68
N ILE A 49 6.52 -1.88 -1.79
CA ILE A 49 6.54 -2.32 -0.41
C ILE A 49 5.36 -1.64 0.30
N ALA A 50 4.35 -2.43 0.69
CA ALA A 50 3.17 -1.95 1.41
C ALA A 50 3.39 -1.85 2.92
N GLY A 51 4.39 -2.54 3.44
CA GLY A 51 4.78 -2.53 4.84
C GLY A 51 6.02 -3.38 5.09
N TYR A 52 6.59 -3.24 6.27
CA TYR A 52 7.73 -4.06 6.71
C TYR A 52 7.77 -4.14 8.24
N ASP A 53 8.20 -5.28 8.73
CA ASP A 53 8.47 -5.52 10.15
C ASP A 53 9.95 -5.92 10.29
N ARG A 54 10.73 -5.04 10.94
CA ARG A 54 12.18 -5.24 11.08
C ARG A 54 12.54 -6.32 12.11
N GLU A 55 11.67 -6.52 13.10
CA GLU A 55 11.88 -7.52 14.16
C GLU A 55 11.58 -8.92 13.63
N LYS A 56 10.44 -9.08 12.96
CA LYS A 56 10.06 -10.33 12.30
C LYS A 56 10.85 -10.60 11.02
N GLY A 57 11.46 -9.57 10.43
CA GLY A 57 12.17 -9.69 9.16
C GLY A 57 11.25 -9.92 7.96
N THR A 58 10.02 -9.40 8.01
CA THR A 58 9.02 -9.57 6.96
C THR A 58 8.76 -8.30 6.18
N VAL A 59 8.37 -8.47 4.92
CA VAL A 59 7.94 -7.40 4.00
C VAL A 59 6.56 -7.73 3.49
N SER A 60 5.65 -6.75 3.58
CA SER A 60 4.29 -6.87 3.07
C SER A 60 4.21 -6.31 1.66
N ILE A 61 3.59 -7.05 0.77
CA ILE A 61 3.19 -6.63 -0.57
C ILE A 61 1.68 -6.76 -0.71
N ILE A 62 1.07 -5.81 -1.41
CA ILE A 62 -0.36 -5.84 -1.75
C ILE A 62 -0.45 -5.66 -3.26
N PHE A 63 -1.18 -6.55 -3.91
CA PHE A 63 -1.28 -6.56 -5.36
C PHE A 63 -2.65 -7.00 -5.84
N GLN A 64 -3.01 -6.52 -7.02
CA GLN A 64 -4.23 -6.94 -7.71
C GLN A 64 -3.92 -8.08 -8.69
N LYS A 65 -4.76 -9.12 -8.67
CA LYS A 65 -4.64 -10.32 -9.53
C LYS A 65 -5.16 -10.03 -10.95
N VAL A 66 -4.46 -9.20 -11.72
CA VAL A 66 -4.91 -8.75 -13.07
C VAL A 66 -4.17 -9.43 -14.22
N GLY A 67 -2.87 -9.64 -14.11
CA GLY A 67 -2.02 -10.25 -15.14
C GLY A 67 -1.61 -11.69 -14.79
N PHE A 68 -0.91 -12.34 -15.73
CA PHE A 68 -0.41 -13.72 -15.54
C PHE A 68 0.41 -13.87 -14.26
N SER A 69 1.43 -13.04 -14.10
CA SER A 69 2.38 -13.12 -12.97
C SER A 69 1.72 -12.83 -11.62
N THR A 70 0.78 -11.85 -11.55
CA THR A 70 0.08 -11.53 -10.30
C THR A 70 -1.01 -12.56 -9.96
N LYS A 71 -1.62 -13.20 -10.96
CA LYS A 71 -2.52 -14.34 -10.74
C LYS A 71 -1.75 -15.57 -10.24
N ALA A 72 -0.58 -15.86 -10.84
CA ALA A 72 0.30 -16.94 -10.40
C ALA A 72 0.81 -16.69 -8.97
N LEU A 73 1.22 -15.47 -8.63
CA LEU A 73 1.59 -15.10 -7.26
C LEU A 73 0.42 -15.29 -6.30
N GLY A 74 -0.79 -14.83 -6.68
CA GLY A 74 -2.00 -14.97 -5.88
C GLY A 74 -2.46 -16.43 -5.67
N ALA A 75 -2.01 -17.37 -6.51
CA ALA A 75 -2.29 -18.79 -6.35
C ALA A 75 -1.39 -19.49 -5.31
N LEU A 76 -0.25 -18.87 -4.92
CA LEU A 76 0.60 -19.39 -3.85
C LEU A 76 -0.07 -19.21 -2.48
N ASN A 77 0.29 -20.07 -1.53
CA ASN A 77 -0.26 -20.11 -0.19
C ASN A 77 0.80 -19.81 0.88
N GLU A 78 0.35 -19.64 2.11
CA GLU A 78 1.27 -19.62 3.27
C GLU A 78 2.09 -20.91 3.31
N GLY A 79 3.39 -20.76 3.54
CA GLY A 79 4.35 -21.84 3.49
C GLY A 79 5.03 -22.04 2.13
N ASP A 80 4.45 -21.56 1.03
CA ASP A 80 5.08 -21.59 -0.28
C ASP A 80 6.24 -20.59 -0.38
N TYR A 81 7.02 -20.70 -1.46
CA TYR A 81 8.23 -19.92 -1.65
C TYR A 81 8.22 -19.17 -2.97
N ILE A 82 8.74 -17.95 -2.93
CA ILE A 82 9.09 -17.12 -4.08
C ILE A 82 10.61 -17.28 -4.31
N ARG A 83 11.03 -17.44 -5.57
CA ARG A 83 12.44 -17.66 -5.89
C ARG A 83 13.29 -16.41 -5.62
N ASP A 84 12.90 -15.29 -6.21
CA ASP A 84 13.62 -14.02 -6.06
C ASP A 84 12.70 -12.96 -5.44
N PHE A 85 13.27 -12.17 -4.54
CA PHE A 85 12.63 -11.05 -3.88
C PHE A 85 13.69 -9.98 -3.63
N VAL A 86 13.93 -9.16 -4.65
CA VAL A 86 15.06 -8.23 -4.70
C VAL A 86 14.62 -6.83 -4.28
N GLY A 87 15.29 -6.26 -3.29
CA GLY A 87 14.99 -4.92 -2.78
C GLY A 87 15.76 -4.57 -1.51
N PRO A 88 15.43 -3.44 -0.87
CA PRO A 88 14.52 -2.41 -1.39
C PRO A 88 15.14 -1.66 -2.57
N LEU A 89 14.32 -1.28 -3.53
CA LEU A 89 14.68 -0.52 -4.72
C LEU A 89 13.94 0.81 -4.75
N GLY A 90 14.44 1.75 -5.54
CA GLY A 90 13.84 3.06 -5.69
C GLY A 90 14.21 4.05 -4.57
N LYS A 91 13.76 5.30 -4.77
CA LYS A 91 14.00 6.38 -3.82
C LYS A 91 12.90 6.38 -2.74
N PRO A 92 13.25 6.47 -1.45
CA PRO A 92 12.26 6.60 -0.39
C PRO A 92 11.45 7.89 -0.52
N THR A 93 10.23 7.88 0.03
CA THR A 93 9.42 9.07 0.22
C THR A 93 10.17 10.07 1.12
N ASP A 94 10.27 11.32 0.67
CA ASP A 94 10.86 12.41 1.45
C ASP A 94 9.85 12.91 2.47
N VAL A 95 10.10 12.63 3.74
CA VAL A 95 9.23 13.01 4.87
C VAL A 95 9.78 14.18 5.68
N GLU A 96 11.04 14.62 5.40
CA GLU A 96 11.70 15.62 6.22
C GLU A 96 11.05 17.00 6.09
N GLY A 97 10.88 17.70 7.21
CA GLY A 97 10.36 19.06 7.26
C GLY A 97 8.90 19.23 6.86
N LYS A 98 8.18 18.15 6.56
CA LYS A 98 6.76 18.20 6.21
C LYS A 98 5.95 18.28 7.50
N LYS A 99 5.23 19.40 7.69
CA LYS A 99 4.41 19.63 8.88
C LYS A 99 2.96 19.16 8.70
N ARG A 100 2.48 19.22 7.46
CA ARG A 100 1.12 18.85 7.08
C ARG A 100 1.11 18.29 5.67
N VAL A 101 0.45 17.17 5.49
CA VAL A 101 0.38 16.45 4.21
C VAL A 101 -1.02 15.93 3.96
N CYS A 102 -1.39 15.82 2.68
CA CYS A 102 -2.57 15.10 2.24
C CYS A 102 -2.13 13.93 1.36
N VAL A 103 -2.41 12.71 1.81
CA VAL A 103 -2.10 11.49 1.08
C VAL A 103 -3.36 11.00 0.38
N VAL A 104 -3.27 10.79 -0.93
CA VAL A 104 -4.42 10.37 -1.75
C VAL A 104 -4.16 9.00 -2.36
N GLY A 105 -5.07 8.05 -2.14
CA GLY A 105 -5.03 6.71 -2.71
C GLY A 105 -6.34 6.35 -3.40
N GLY A 106 -6.27 5.57 -4.49
CA GLY A 106 -7.45 5.07 -5.20
C GLY A 106 -7.33 3.58 -5.50
N GLY A 107 -8.38 2.80 -5.17
CA GLY A 107 -8.38 1.36 -5.38
C GLY A 107 -7.15 0.67 -4.80
N VAL A 108 -6.46 -0.17 -5.60
CA VAL A 108 -5.21 -0.83 -5.17
C VAL A 108 -4.06 0.15 -4.92
N GLY A 109 -4.13 1.39 -5.42
CA GLY A 109 -3.17 2.45 -5.13
C GLY A 109 -3.11 2.84 -3.64
N CYS A 110 -4.13 2.48 -2.85
CA CYS A 110 -4.10 2.60 -1.40
C CYS A 110 -2.95 1.79 -0.77
N ALA A 111 -2.52 0.69 -1.39
CA ALA A 111 -1.36 -0.09 -0.96
C ALA A 111 -0.03 0.69 -1.05
N ILE A 112 0.05 1.66 -1.97
CA ILE A 112 1.21 2.56 -2.15
C ILE A 112 1.09 3.76 -1.20
N ALA A 113 -0.13 4.26 -1.01
CA ALA A 113 -0.41 5.43 -0.19
C ALA A 113 -0.21 5.16 1.32
N LEU A 114 -0.58 3.97 1.79
CA LEU A 114 -0.52 3.62 3.21
C LEU A 114 0.89 3.75 3.82
N PRO A 115 1.95 3.14 3.27
CA PRO A 115 3.29 3.28 3.87
C PRO A 115 3.78 4.74 3.88
N ALA A 116 3.37 5.55 2.91
CA ALA A 116 3.69 6.98 2.92
C ALA A 116 2.96 7.72 4.05
N ALA A 117 1.66 7.47 4.23
CA ALA A 117 0.88 8.05 5.32
C ALA A 117 1.46 7.71 6.69
N VAL A 118 1.81 6.43 6.90
CA VAL A 118 2.47 5.96 8.13
C VAL A 118 3.80 6.70 8.35
N ALA A 119 4.65 6.77 7.32
CA ALA A 119 5.97 7.42 7.43
C ALA A 119 5.87 8.93 7.74
N PHE A 120 4.91 9.64 7.15
CA PHE A 120 4.66 11.05 7.50
C PHE A 120 4.17 11.20 8.93
N LYS A 121 3.27 10.31 9.39
CA LYS A 121 2.78 10.33 10.76
C LYS A 121 3.89 10.07 11.78
N GLU A 122 4.74 9.08 11.51
CA GLU A 122 5.92 8.78 12.33
C GLU A 122 6.93 9.92 12.37
N ALA A 123 7.04 10.70 11.27
CA ALA A 123 7.86 11.90 11.20
C ALA A 123 7.25 13.12 11.92
N GLY A 124 6.04 12.98 12.49
CA GLY A 124 5.37 14.03 13.26
C GLY A 124 4.53 15.00 12.44
N ALA A 125 4.23 14.70 11.19
CA ALA A 125 3.33 15.49 10.37
C ALA A 125 1.85 15.31 10.78
N GLU A 126 1.03 16.33 10.55
CA GLU A 126 -0.42 16.19 10.47
C GLU A 126 -0.77 15.55 9.13
N VAL A 127 -1.49 14.43 9.16
CA VAL A 127 -1.76 13.59 7.99
C VAL A 127 -3.26 13.54 7.69
N ASP A 128 -3.68 14.23 6.65
CA ASP A 128 -4.98 14.03 6.02
C ASP A 128 -4.87 12.91 4.97
N VAL A 129 -5.83 12.00 4.95
CA VAL A 129 -5.86 10.90 3.97
C VAL A 129 -7.17 10.90 3.22
N ILE A 130 -7.10 10.79 1.90
CA ILE A 130 -8.25 10.57 1.03
C ILE A 130 -8.09 9.21 0.36
N ILE A 131 -9.04 8.29 0.58
CA ILE A 131 -9.08 7.01 -0.13
C ILE A 131 -10.36 6.91 -0.95
N GLY A 132 -10.22 6.53 -2.21
CA GLY A 132 -11.34 6.46 -3.17
C GLY A 132 -11.50 5.07 -3.78
N PHE A 133 -12.76 4.63 -3.90
CA PHE A 133 -13.12 3.34 -4.48
C PHE A 133 -14.38 3.48 -5.33
N ARG A 134 -14.66 2.52 -6.23
CA ARG A 134 -15.89 2.55 -7.01
C ARG A 134 -17.14 2.29 -6.15
N ASN A 135 -17.03 1.37 -5.20
CA ASN A 135 -18.11 0.96 -4.31
C ASN A 135 -17.55 0.37 -3.02
N LYS A 136 -18.45 0.06 -2.08
CA LYS A 136 -18.12 -0.51 -0.76
C LYS A 136 -17.36 -1.82 -0.83
N ASP A 137 -17.70 -2.71 -1.78
CA ASP A 137 -17.22 -4.11 -1.80
C ASP A 137 -15.72 -4.21 -2.11
N ILE A 138 -15.14 -3.15 -2.71
CA ILE A 138 -13.72 -3.10 -3.04
C ILE A 138 -12.89 -2.21 -2.11
N VAL A 139 -13.47 -1.71 -1.03
CA VAL A 139 -12.73 -0.94 -0.01
C VAL A 139 -11.70 -1.82 0.66
N ILE A 140 -10.47 -1.32 0.75
CA ILE A 140 -9.35 -1.99 1.43
C ILE A 140 -8.63 -1.02 2.36
N LEU A 141 -7.99 -1.54 3.40
CA LEU A 141 -7.04 -0.81 4.28
C LEU A 141 -7.67 0.36 5.07
N GLU A 142 -8.98 0.38 5.26
CA GLU A 142 -9.64 1.47 6.00
C GLU A 142 -9.13 1.57 7.43
N ASP A 143 -9.04 0.45 8.15
CA ASP A 143 -8.61 0.42 9.55
C ASP A 143 -7.14 0.85 9.69
N GLU A 144 -6.30 0.41 8.75
CA GLU A 144 -4.88 0.78 8.71
C GLU A 144 -4.70 2.30 8.48
N PHE A 145 -5.50 2.90 7.60
CA PHE A 145 -5.48 4.35 7.41
C PHE A 145 -6.05 5.10 8.61
N ARG A 146 -7.11 4.60 9.24
CA ARG A 146 -7.65 5.20 10.48
C ARG A 146 -6.63 5.22 11.60
N ALA A 147 -5.75 4.23 11.66
CA ALA A 147 -4.71 4.14 12.68
C ALA A 147 -3.59 5.18 12.51
N CYS A 148 -3.35 5.71 11.30
CA CYS A 148 -2.26 6.63 11.02
C CYS A 148 -2.69 8.04 10.58
N ALA A 149 -3.94 8.24 10.15
CA ALA A 149 -4.44 9.53 9.70
C ALA A 149 -5.00 10.37 10.86
N ASP A 150 -4.78 11.69 10.81
CA ASP A 150 -5.50 12.62 11.68
C ASP A 150 -6.95 12.81 11.18
N HIS A 151 -7.11 12.85 9.84
CA HIS A 151 -8.42 12.85 9.21
C HIS A 151 -8.43 11.89 8.03
N LEU A 152 -9.42 10.98 8.02
CA LEU A 152 -9.64 10.04 6.93
C LEU A 152 -10.93 10.38 6.19
N TYR A 153 -10.82 10.61 4.88
CA TYR A 153 -11.93 10.82 3.96
C TYR A 153 -12.04 9.62 3.04
N LEU A 154 -13.07 8.80 3.25
CA LEU A 154 -13.36 7.64 2.41
C LEU A 154 -14.44 8.00 1.42
N MET A 155 -14.14 7.85 0.13
CA MET A 155 -15.01 8.20 -0.99
C MET A 155 -15.42 6.95 -1.77
N THR A 156 -16.67 6.89 -2.20
CA THR A 156 -17.11 5.89 -3.20
C THR A 156 -17.84 6.58 -4.34
N ASP A 157 -17.55 6.16 -5.57
CA ASP A 157 -18.13 6.78 -6.78
C ASP A 157 -19.66 6.69 -6.78
N ASP A 158 -20.18 5.55 -6.35
CA ASP A 158 -21.64 5.27 -6.30
C ASP A 158 -22.32 5.74 -5.00
N GLY A 159 -21.57 6.13 -3.98
CA GLY A 159 -22.08 6.53 -2.67
C GLY A 159 -22.55 5.38 -1.79
N SER A 160 -22.14 4.15 -2.10
CA SER A 160 -22.50 2.96 -1.30
C SER A 160 -21.84 2.91 0.06
N TYR A 161 -20.75 3.68 0.26
CA TYR A 161 -20.05 3.79 1.53
C TYR A 161 -19.23 5.09 1.62
N GLY A 162 -19.14 5.67 2.82
CA GLY A 162 -18.45 6.93 3.03
C GLY A 162 -19.12 8.11 2.32
N GLU A 163 -18.32 9.03 1.81
CA GLU A 163 -18.81 10.17 1.03
C GLU A 163 -18.94 9.78 -0.47
N LYS A 164 -20.00 10.25 -1.12
CA LYS A 164 -20.19 10.03 -2.56
C LYS A 164 -19.32 10.98 -3.39
N GLY A 165 -18.58 10.43 -4.34
CA GLY A 165 -17.80 11.20 -5.31
C GLY A 165 -16.37 10.75 -5.43
N PHE A 166 -15.57 11.52 -6.18
CA PHE A 166 -14.17 11.21 -6.45
C PHE A 166 -13.25 11.86 -5.42
N GLY A 167 -12.15 11.17 -5.07
CA GLY A 167 -11.13 11.70 -4.16
C GLY A 167 -10.52 13.03 -4.62
N THR A 168 -10.46 13.28 -5.93
CA THR A 168 -9.99 14.57 -6.50
C THR A 168 -10.88 15.75 -6.14
N VAL A 169 -12.20 15.55 -6.08
CA VAL A 169 -13.16 16.58 -5.66
C VAL A 169 -12.94 16.92 -4.18
N LYS A 170 -12.73 15.88 -3.35
CA LYS A 170 -12.44 16.09 -1.93
C LYS A 170 -11.10 16.82 -1.74
N LEU A 171 -10.08 16.45 -2.50
CA LEU A 171 -8.78 17.13 -2.46
C LEU A 171 -8.92 18.62 -2.79
N GLN A 172 -9.66 18.96 -3.85
CA GLN A 172 -9.92 20.34 -4.23
C GLN A 172 -10.57 21.11 -3.08
N ALA A 173 -11.61 20.55 -2.46
CA ALA A 173 -12.26 21.18 -1.31
C ALA A 173 -11.31 21.42 -0.13
N LEU A 174 -10.39 20.47 0.15
CA LEU A 174 -9.39 20.64 1.21
C LEU A 174 -8.35 21.72 0.87
N LEU A 175 -7.98 21.87 -0.39
CA LEU A 175 -7.08 22.93 -0.86
C LEU A 175 -7.73 24.32 -0.70
N GLU A 176 -9.01 24.47 -1.06
CA GLU A 176 -9.75 25.74 -0.96
C GLU A 176 -9.89 26.24 0.48
N ILE A 177 -10.03 25.34 1.46
CA ILE A 177 -10.08 25.70 2.88
C ILE A 177 -8.71 25.76 3.56
N GLY A 178 -7.61 25.68 2.78
CA GLY A 178 -6.23 25.77 3.27
C GLY A 178 -5.75 24.58 4.10
N ARG A 179 -6.45 23.43 3.99
CA ARG A 179 -6.06 22.19 4.68
C ARG A 179 -5.06 21.32 3.93
N ALA A 180 -4.88 21.54 2.64
CA ALA A 180 -3.86 20.86 1.84
C ALA A 180 -3.02 21.87 1.06
N HIS A 181 -1.74 21.55 0.85
CA HIS A 181 -0.84 22.25 -0.05
C HIS A 181 -0.24 21.21 -1.00
N VAL A 182 -0.19 21.50 -2.28
CA VAL A 182 0.41 20.63 -3.31
C VAL A 182 1.88 20.97 -3.47
#